data_72de383a8e26651643da39b8bbd25461
#
_entry.id   72de383a8e26651643da39b8bbd25461
#
_cell.length_a   1.000
_cell.length_b   1.000
_cell.length_c   1.000
_cell.angle_alpha   90.00
_cell.angle_beta   90.00
_cell.angle_gamma   90.00
#
_symmetry.space_group_name_H-M   'P 1'
#
loop_
_entity.id
_entity.type
_entity.pdbx_description
1 polymer ?
#
loop_
_entity_poly.entity_id
_entity_poly.type
_entity_poly.pdbx_seq_one_letter_code
_entity_poly.pdbx_strand_id
1 'polypeptide(L)' 'MNKKKISVGSWITLGHPSIAEIMCKAGFDWLAVDLEHSSITLKEAEELIRVINLSKVKPFVRLTSNNSDQIKRLLDSGAE' A
#
# COMPACT_ATOMS: atom_id res chain seq x y z
N MET A 1 -24.07 -3.24 17.42
CA MET A 1 -23.39 -3.42 17.49
C MET A 1 -22.28 -3.25 17.13
N ASN A 2 -21.63 -2.98 17.28
CA ASN A 2 -20.65 -2.89 16.83
C ASN A 2 -19.70 -3.70 17.11
N LYS A 3 -19.44 -4.42 16.61
CA LYS A 3 -18.61 -5.22 16.80
C LYS A 3 -17.30 -4.86 16.56
N LYS A 4 -16.38 -5.11 17.26
CA LYS A 4 -15.12 -4.92 17.01
C LYS A 4 -14.69 -5.74 15.91
N LYS A 5 -14.26 -5.17 14.87
CA LYS A 5 -13.82 -5.84 13.73
C LYS A 5 -12.36 -6.04 13.78
N ILE A 6 -11.87 -7.21 13.51
CA ILE A 6 -10.44 -7.47 13.37
C ILE A 6 -9.99 -7.01 12.02
N SER A 7 -8.99 -6.15 11.99
CA SER A 7 -8.44 -5.64 10.75
C SER A 7 -7.30 -6.55 10.30
N VAL A 8 -7.39 -7.06 9.07
CA VAL A 8 -6.42 -8.00 8.54
C VAL A 8 -5.73 -7.38 7.34
N GLY A 9 -4.42 -7.41 7.32
CA GLY A 9 -3.65 -6.86 6.21
C GLY A 9 -2.43 -7.68 5.90
N SER A 10 -1.68 -7.24 4.90
CA SER A 10 -0.46 -7.91 4.50
C SER A 10 0.50 -6.90 3.87
N TRP A 11 1.70 -7.39 3.53
CA TRP A 11 2.76 -6.57 2.96
C TRP A 11 2.98 -6.90 1.50
N ILE A 12 3.24 -5.87 0.69
CA ILE A 12 3.59 -6.04 -0.72
C ILE A 12 5.07 -5.74 -0.87
N THR A 13 5.81 -6.72 -1.34
CA THR A 13 7.25 -6.58 -1.55
C THR A 13 7.66 -6.73 -3.01
N LEU A 14 6.69 -6.92 -3.92
CA LEU A 14 6.93 -6.99 -5.35
C LEU A 14 6.22 -5.81 -6.03
N GLY A 15 6.91 -5.15 -6.95
CA GLY A 15 6.42 -3.92 -7.55
C GLY A 15 5.49 -4.09 -8.74
N HIS A 16 4.72 -5.16 -8.79
CA HIS A 16 3.81 -5.40 -9.89
C HIS A 16 2.36 -5.09 -9.53
N PRO A 17 1.70 -4.21 -10.29
CA PRO A 17 0.29 -3.89 -10.03
C PRO A 17 -0.63 -5.11 -10.02
N SER A 18 -0.33 -6.13 -10.82
CA SER A 18 -1.16 -7.33 -10.83
C SER A 18 -1.13 -8.08 -9.50
N ILE A 19 0.00 -8.03 -8.79
CA ILE A 19 0.10 -8.61 -7.46
C ILE A 19 -0.82 -7.86 -6.51
N ALA A 20 -0.82 -6.52 -6.59
CA ALA A 20 -1.70 -5.72 -5.76
C ALA A 20 -3.17 -6.04 -6.04
N GLU A 21 -3.54 -6.20 -7.30
CA GLU A 21 -4.90 -6.56 -7.66
C GLU A 21 -5.33 -7.88 -7.05
N ILE A 22 -4.45 -8.89 -7.16
CA ILE A 22 -4.75 -10.21 -6.61
C ILE A 22 -4.93 -10.11 -5.10
N MET A 23 -4.03 -9.40 -4.42
CA MET A 23 -4.11 -9.28 -2.97
C MET A 23 -5.33 -8.48 -2.54
N CYS A 24 -5.72 -7.47 -3.30
CA CYS A 24 -6.93 -6.71 -2.99
C CYS A 24 -8.17 -7.60 -3.04
N LYS A 25 -8.19 -8.56 -3.94
CA LYS A 25 -9.33 -9.48 -4.07
C LYS A 25 -9.34 -10.55 -3.00
N ALA A 26 -8.25 -10.70 -2.27
CA ALA A 26 -8.14 -11.72 -1.23
C ALA A 26 -8.86 -11.32 0.07
N GLY A 27 -9.35 -10.09 0.16
CA GLY A 27 -10.15 -9.68 1.31
C GLY A 27 -9.40 -9.00 2.43
N PHE A 28 -8.19 -8.51 2.16
CA PHE A 28 -7.46 -7.75 3.17
C PHE A 28 -8.11 -6.38 3.39
N ASP A 29 -8.07 -5.91 4.61
CA ASP A 29 -8.57 -4.58 4.94
C ASP A 29 -7.56 -3.50 4.58
N TRP A 30 -6.28 -3.85 4.61
CA TRP A 30 -5.21 -2.94 4.25
C TRP A 30 -4.05 -3.71 3.63
N LEU A 31 -3.26 -3.00 2.84
CA LEU A 31 -2.03 -3.53 2.26
C LEU A 31 -0.95 -2.49 2.42
N ALA A 32 0.22 -2.91 2.88
CA ALA A 32 1.35 -2.01 3.08
C ALA A 32 2.41 -2.28 2.03
N VAL A 33 2.79 -1.24 1.31
CA VAL A 33 3.84 -1.31 0.31
C VAL A 33 5.17 -1.09 1.02
N ASP A 34 6.06 -2.06 0.92
CA ASP A 34 7.32 -2.02 1.64
C ASP A 34 8.42 -1.43 0.78
N LEU A 35 8.82 -0.20 1.08
CA LEU A 35 9.93 0.45 0.41
C LEU A 35 11.24 0.26 1.16
N GLU A 36 11.18 -0.33 2.36
CA GLU A 36 12.36 -0.50 3.19
C GLU A 36 13.10 -1.80 2.93
N HIS A 37 12.36 -2.89 2.81
CA HIS A 37 12.96 -4.22 2.68
C HIS A 37 12.61 -4.88 1.34
N SER A 38 12.49 -4.08 0.29
CA SER A 38 12.20 -4.61 -1.03
C SER A 38 12.90 -3.78 -2.09
N SER A 39 12.77 -4.17 -3.34
CA SER A 39 13.32 -3.41 -4.46
C SER A 39 12.28 -2.54 -5.15
N ILE A 40 11.15 -2.29 -4.51
CA ILE A 40 10.11 -1.47 -5.09
C ILE A 40 10.59 -0.03 -5.17
N THR A 41 10.49 0.56 -6.37
CA THR A 41 10.85 1.97 -6.57
C THR A 41 9.70 2.86 -6.14
N LEU A 42 9.99 4.15 -5.98
CA LEU A 42 8.97 5.12 -5.60
C LEU A 42 7.85 5.16 -6.65
N LYS A 43 8.22 5.10 -7.94
CA LYS A 43 7.22 5.12 -8.99
C LYS A 43 6.33 3.88 -8.95
N GLU A 44 6.93 2.73 -8.70
CA GLU A 44 6.17 1.49 -8.56
C GLU A 44 5.23 1.57 -7.36
N ALA A 45 5.72 2.15 -6.26
CA ALA A 45 4.90 2.31 -5.07
C ALA A 45 3.68 3.17 -5.36
N GLU A 46 3.85 4.25 -6.13
CA GLU A 46 2.73 5.11 -6.49
C GLU A 46 1.66 4.34 -7.27
N GLU A 47 2.09 3.48 -8.19
CA GLU A 47 1.17 2.67 -8.97
C GLU A 47 0.43 1.65 -8.10
N LEU A 48 1.16 1.00 -7.19
CA LEU A 48 0.57 0.04 -6.28
C LEU A 48 -0.46 0.70 -5.38
N ILE A 49 -0.13 1.87 -4.83
CA ILE A 49 -1.03 2.61 -3.97
C ILE A 49 -2.31 2.96 -4.71
N ARG A 50 -2.18 3.36 -5.98
CA ARG A 50 -3.35 3.70 -6.77
C ARG A 50 -4.28 2.50 -6.95
N VAL A 51 -3.71 1.34 -7.27
CA VAL A 51 -4.49 0.12 -7.44
C VAL A 51 -5.19 -0.26 -6.13
N ILE A 52 -4.46 -0.21 -5.02
CA ILE A 52 -4.99 -0.56 -3.71
C ILE A 52 -6.14 0.38 -3.35
N ASN A 53 -5.93 1.67 -3.57
CA ASN A 53 -6.92 2.67 -3.22
C ASN A 53 -8.20 2.51 -4.06
N LEU A 54 -8.04 2.23 -5.35
CA LEU A 54 -9.20 2.03 -6.23
C LEU A 54 -9.99 0.80 -5.86
N SER A 55 -9.35 -0.17 -5.21
CA SER A 55 -10.00 -1.39 -4.76
C SER A 55 -10.66 -1.24 -3.39
N LYS A 56 -10.62 -0.04 -2.82
CA LYS A 56 -11.21 0.28 -1.52
C LYS A 56 -10.55 -0.46 -0.36
N VAL A 57 -9.28 -0.81 -0.54
CA VAL A 57 -8.42 -1.32 0.50
C VAL A 57 -7.55 -0.15 0.95
N LYS A 58 -7.18 -0.09 2.21
CA LYS A 58 -6.35 1.01 2.70
C LYS A 58 -4.90 0.81 2.34
N PRO A 59 -4.28 1.77 1.63
CA PRO A 59 -2.86 1.65 1.28
C PRO A 59 -1.97 2.32 2.31
N PHE A 60 -1.06 1.55 2.86
CA PHE A 60 -0.01 2.07 3.75
C PHE A 60 1.34 1.88 3.09
N VAL A 61 2.34 2.60 3.57
CA VAL A 61 3.70 2.52 3.04
C VAL A 61 4.69 2.51 4.18
N ARG A 62 5.69 1.64 4.10
CA ARG A 62 6.81 1.66 5.03
C ARG A 62 8.00 2.31 4.32
N LEU A 63 8.51 3.40 4.89
CA LEU A 63 9.60 4.17 4.30
C LEU A 63 10.91 3.91 5.02
N THR A 64 12.02 4.09 4.30
CA THR A 64 13.36 3.94 4.88
C THR A 64 13.85 5.23 5.53
N SER A 65 13.26 6.35 5.16
CA SER A 65 13.75 7.65 5.62
C SER A 65 12.61 8.65 5.68
N ASN A 66 12.89 9.80 6.27
CA ASN A 66 11.91 10.87 6.40
C ASN A 66 12.05 11.89 5.27
N ASN A 67 12.19 11.42 4.05
CA ASN A 67 12.27 12.33 2.92
C ASN A 67 10.88 12.93 2.69
N SER A 68 10.76 14.25 2.93
CA SER A 68 9.47 14.90 2.86
C SER A 68 8.87 14.90 1.45
N ASP A 69 9.72 14.93 0.43
CA ASP A 69 9.23 14.90 -0.94
C ASP A 69 8.61 13.54 -1.28
N GLN A 70 9.24 12.47 -0.82
CA GLN A 70 8.70 11.13 -1.00
C GLN A 70 7.38 10.96 -0.27
N ILE A 71 7.34 11.42 0.97
CA ILE A 71 6.12 11.32 1.77
C ILE A 71 4.98 12.07 1.08
N LYS A 72 5.26 13.26 0.59
CA LYS A 72 4.24 14.05 -0.07
C LYS A 72 3.72 13.36 -1.32
N ARG A 73 4.63 12.82 -2.15
CA ARG A 73 4.22 12.12 -3.37
C ARG A 73 3.35 10.91 -3.07
N LEU A 74 3.70 10.16 -2.02
CA LEU A 74 2.95 8.97 -1.66
C LEU A 74 1.57 9.32 -1.12
N LEU A 75 1.49 10.37 -0.30
CA LEU A 75 0.20 10.84 0.19
C LEU A 75 -0.67 11.35 -0.94
N ASP A 76 -0.07 12.05 -1.91
CA ASP A 76 -0.80 12.55 -3.07
C ASP A 76 -1.32 11.39 -3.92
N SER A 77 -0.64 10.23 -3.89
CA SER A 77 -1.08 9.04 -4.62
C SER A 77 -2.18 8.28 -3.89
N GLY A 78 -2.46 8.62 -2.66
CA GLY A 78 -3.54 8.01 -1.89
C GLY A 78 -3.11 7.19 -0.69
N ALA A 79 -1.84 7.20 -0.30
CA ALA A 79 -1.36 6.46 0.88
C ALA A 79 -1.93 7.06 2.15
N GLU A 80 -2.08 6.22 3.15
CA GLU A 80 -2.54 6.65 4.47
C GLU A 80 -1.48 6.43 5.54
#